data_1602f1db780b99c572b335b1a9fb2ccb
#
_entry.id   1602f1db780b99c572b335b1a9fb2ccb
#
_cell.length_a   1.000
_cell.length_b   1.000
_cell.length_c   1.000
_cell.angle_alpha   90.00
_cell.angle_beta   90.00
_cell.angle_gamma   90.00
#
_symmetry.space_group_name_H-M   'P 1'
#
loop_
_entity.id
_entity.type
_entity.pdbx_description
1 polymer ?
#
loop_
_entity_poly.entity_id
_entity_poly.type
_entity_poly.pdbx_seq_one_letter_code
_entity_poly.pdbx_strand_id
1 'polypeptide(L)'
;MERREPTQKALVLAGGGARGSYQVGVWRALMELDWHPQIITGTSVGGLNGAMFVLDLYETARDMWLTIRSRDVMELPEENADLSALHQFLRRVVKEGGMDVTPLEEIVERVLDEDALRAAPIRFGIVTVEQRGLRPRELTLEDIPAGQVRDYLMASAACFPALRARQIDGVKFLDGGYSDNMPTGLAKTMGAEELVCVDLEGVGITLPNLTGLPTTMIRSYWELGDILHFDPDTAKRNMELGYYDTLRAFGRIRGCAYAVDSGADSSADAEAFRAAFDAVQKEVREKYPVTLTADAALLLARMKDAQLAPLEAAAEDAGVDPTHFYTTRTLAEAFLAACDKERMESFAPLFTGSSTAGQAALAALLPNTFLQALVWRTLTTSALPEVTEDEGL
;
A
#
# COMPACT_ATOMS: atom_id res chain seq x y z
N MET A 1 24.23 -33.62 -14.13
CA MET A 1 23.68 -32.30 -13.76
C MET A 1 22.34 -32.57 -13.07
N GLU A 2 22.33 -32.54 -11.76
CA GLU A 2 21.06 -32.56 -11.00
C GLU A 2 20.25 -31.32 -11.43
N ARG A 3 19.01 -31.53 -11.87
CA ARG A 3 18.07 -30.45 -12.09
C ARG A 3 17.79 -29.87 -10.70
N ARG A 4 18.28 -28.67 -10.44
CA ARG A 4 17.88 -27.92 -9.25
C ARG A 4 16.36 -27.78 -9.33
N GLU A 5 15.65 -28.21 -8.31
CA GLU A 5 14.22 -27.98 -8.22
C GLU A 5 13.95 -26.45 -8.28
N PRO A 6 12.86 -26.03 -8.90
CA PRO A 6 12.54 -24.61 -8.95
C PRO A 6 12.37 -24.06 -7.53
N THR A 7 12.90 -22.87 -7.29
CA THR A 7 12.77 -22.14 -6.01
C THR A 7 11.32 -22.04 -5.58
N GLN A 8 11.01 -22.44 -4.35
CA GLN A 8 9.67 -22.38 -3.80
C GLN A 8 9.34 -20.96 -3.35
N LYS A 9 8.61 -20.23 -4.18
CA LYS A 9 8.21 -18.83 -3.94
C LYS A 9 6.94 -18.76 -3.12
N ALA A 10 6.89 -17.90 -2.11
CA ALA A 10 5.69 -17.65 -1.36
C ALA A 10 5.23 -16.19 -1.46
N LEU A 11 3.92 -16.00 -1.59
CA LEU A 11 3.24 -14.72 -1.43
C LEU A 11 2.63 -14.68 -0.04
N VAL A 12 3.04 -13.69 0.75
CA VAL A 12 2.56 -13.49 2.12
C VAL A 12 1.70 -12.22 2.15
N LEU A 13 0.42 -12.38 2.49
CA LEU A 13 -0.60 -11.32 2.44
C LEU A 13 -1.00 -10.90 3.85
N ALA A 14 -0.65 -9.67 4.23
CA ALA A 14 -1.03 -9.13 5.53
C ALA A 14 -2.53 -8.85 5.63
N GLY A 15 -3.04 -8.82 6.87
CA GLY A 15 -4.36 -8.33 7.20
C GLY A 15 -4.45 -6.79 7.13
N GLY A 16 -5.67 -6.26 6.92
CA GLY A 16 -5.87 -4.82 6.82
C GLY A 16 -7.26 -4.36 6.37
N GLY A 17 -8.26 -5.23 6.41
CA GLY A 17 -9.65 -4.90 6.07
C GLY A 17 -9.80 -4.29 4.69
N ALA A 18 -10.42 -3.09 4.60
CA ALA A 18 -10.70 -2.38 3.34
C ALA A 18 -9.44 -2.05 2.53
N ARG A 19 -8.26 -2.01 3.14
CA ARG A 19 -6.97 -1.83 2.45
C ARG A 19 -6.58 -3.03 1.56
N GLY A 20 -7.31 -4.15 1.67
CA GLY A 20 -7.08 -5.37 0.87
C GLY A 20 -7.17 -5.17 -0.64
N SER A 21 -7.85 -4.14 -1.13
CA SER A 21 -7.86 -3.74 -2.53
C SER A 21 -6.45 -3.50 -3.11
N TYR A 22 -5.51 -3.01 -2.29
CA TYR A 22 -4.11 -2.86 -2.64
C TYR A 22 -3.46 -4.18 -3.11
N GLN A 23 -3.80 -5.30 -2.44
CA GLN A 23 -3.28 -6.62 -2.80
C GLN A 23 -3.74 -7.08 -4.19
N VAL A 24 -4.89 -6.61 -4.67
CA VAL A 24 -5.36 -6.90 -6.05
C VAL A 24 -4.49 -6.18 -7.09
N GLY A 25 -4.08 -4.95 -6.80
CA GLY A 25 -3.09 -4.23 -7.62
C GLY A 25 -1.73 -4.93 -7.65
N VAL A 26 -1.28 -5.42 -6.49
CA VAL A 26 -0.07 -6.27 -6.40
C VAL A 26 -0.21 -7.51 -7.29
N TRP A 27 -1.35 -8.19 -7.23
CA TRP A 27 -1.62 -9.37 -8.04
C TRP A 27 -1.49 -9.07 -9.53
N ARG A 28 -2.12 -7.99 -10.02
CA ARG A 28 -1.97 -7.56 -11.40
C ARG A 28 -0.51 -7.42 -11.82
N ALA A 29 0.29 -6.73 -11.03
CA ALA A 29 1.70 -6.53 -11.34
C ALA A 29 2.50 -7.84 -11.32
N LEU A 30 2.24 -8.74 -10.36
CA LEU A 30 2.90 -10.04 -10.29
C LEU A 30 2.60 -10.90 -11.53
N MET A 31 1.35 -10.87 -12.04
CA MET A 31 0.99 -11.55 -13.30
C MET A 31 1.77 -10.97 -14.50
N GLU A 32 1.83 -9.64 -14.62
CA GLU A 32 2.57 -8.98 -15.70
C GLU A 32 4.10 -9.23 -15.62
N LEU A 33 4.61 -9.45 -14.41
CA LEU A 33 6.02 -9.80 -14.16
C LEU A 33 6.32 -11.30 -14.34
N ASP A 34 5.34 -12.11 -14.70
CA ASP A 34 5.47 -13.59 -14.77
C ASP A 34 5.99 -14.19 -13.46
N TRP A 35 5.58 -13.62 -12.32
CA TRP A 35 5.96 -14.08 -10.99
C TRP A 35 4.83 -14.90 -10.37
N HIS A 36 5.02 -16.21 -10.25
CA HIS A 36 4.02 -17.16 -9.79
C HIS A 36 4.44 -17.80 -8.45
N PRO A 37 3.62 -17.67 -7.38
CA PRO A 37 3.87 -18.33 -6.10
C PRO A 37 3.46 -19.82 -6.15
N GLN A 38 4.18 -20.65 -5.40
CA GLN A 38 3.81 -22.04 -5.09
C GLN A 38 3.14 -22.15 -3.72
N ILE A 39 3.26 -21.09 -2.91
CA ILE A 39 2.70 -21.01 -1.57
C ILE A 39 2.07 -19.64 -1.40
N ILE A 40 0.87 -19.59 -0.83
CA ILE A 40 0.24 -18.34 -0.40
C ILE A 40 -0.12 -18.48 1.07
N THR A 41 0.28 -17.51 1.89
CA THR A 41 -0.16 -17.43 3.28
C THR A 41 -0.79 -16.07 3.53
N GLY A 42 -1.83 -16.02 4.36
CA GLY A 42 -2.51 -14.77 4.62
C GLY A 42 -3.20 -14.70 5.98
N THR A 43 -3.44 -13.47 6.42
CA THR A 43 -4.18 -13.18 7.65
C THR A 43 -5.33 -12.26 7.31
N SER A 44 -6.53 -12.50 7.89
CA SER A 44 -7.70 -11.63 7.71
C SER A 44 -8.05 -11.46 6.22
N VAL A 45 -8.19 -10.23 5.74
CA VAL A 45 -8.42 -9.95 4.30
C VAL A 45 -7.33 -10.58 3.41
N GLY A 46 -6.09 -10.71 3.91
CA GLY A 46 -5.02 -11.40 3.18
C GLY A 46 -5.31 -12.90 2.99
N GLY A 47 -6.00 -13.54 3.94
CA GLY A 47 -6.51 -14.90 3.78
C GLY A 47 -7.63 -14.97 2.75
N LEU A 48 -8.58 -14.03 2.78
CA LEU A 48 -9.69 -13.96 1.82
C LEU A 48 -9.19 -13.72 0.38
N ASN A 49 -8.37 -12.70 0.18
CA ASN A 49 -7.75 -12.43 -1.12
C ASN A 49 -6.85 -13.61 -1.55
N GLY A 50 -6.08 -14.19 -0.62
CA GLY A 50 -5.21 -15.34 -0.89
C GLY A 50 -5.97 -16.54 -1.44
N ALA A 51 -7.16 -16.86 -0.92
CA ALA A 51 -8.01 -17.91 -1.45
C ALA A 51 -8.45 -17.59 -2.90
N MET A 52 -8.80 -16.35 -3.20
CA MET A 52 -9.14 -15.92 -4.56
C MET A 52 -7.93 -16.01 -5.51
N PHE A 53 -6.72 -15.69 -5.03
CA PHE A 53 -5.48 -15.87 -5.79
C PHE A 53 -5.23 -17.33 -6.15
N VAL A 54 -5.38 -18.24 -5.18
CA VAL A 54 -5.21 -19.68 -5.42
C VAL A 54 -6.20 -20.21 -6.46
N LEU A 55 -7.42 -19.67 -6.47
CA LEU A 55 -8.48 -20.01 -7.42
C LEU A 55 -8.37 -19.28 -8.76
N ASP A 56 -7.34 -18.45 -8.96
CA ASP A 56 -7.14 -17.63 -10.18
C ASP A 56 -8.34 -16.73 -10.54
N LEU A 57 -8.98 -16.13 -9.54
CA LEU A 57 -10.19 -15.31 -9.66
C LEU A 57 -9.87 -13.81 -9.73
N TYR A 58 -8.83 -13.40 -10.46
CA TYR A 58 -8.38 -12.00 -10.51
C TYR A 58 -9.50 -11.03 -10.93
N GLU A 59 -10.19 -11.31 -12.03
CA GLU A 59 -11.26 -10.43 -12.53
C GLU A 59 -12.40 -10.29 -11.52
N THR A 60 -12.78 -11.40 -10.87
CA THR A 60 -13.80 -11.41 -9.82
C THR A 60 -13.35 -10.57 -8.61
N ALA A 61 -12.10 -10.72 -8.18
CA ALA A 61 -11.55 -9.93 -7.07
C ALA A 61 -11.54 -8.43 -7.41
N ARG A 62 -11.05 -8.06 -8.60
CA ARG A 62 -11.03 -6.68 -9.08
C ARG A 62 -12.43 -6.07 -9.09
N ASP A 63 -13.38 -6.71 -9.74
CA ASP A 63 -14.74 -6.18 -9.89
C ASP A 63 -15.47 -6.10 -8.55
N MET A 64 -15.24 -7.07 -7.66
CA MET A 64 -15.75 -7.02 -6.29
C MET A 64 -15.21 -5.80 -5.54
N TRP A 65 -13.90 -5.57 -5.53
CA TRP A 65 -13.29 -4.44 -4.84
C TRP A 65 -13.70 -3.08 -5.42
N LEU A 66 -13.98 -3.00 -6.74
CA LEU A 66 -14.46 -1.78 -7.40
C LEU A 66 -15.94 -1.46 -7.10
N THR A 67 -16.67 -2.36 -6.46
CA THR A 67 -18.09 -2.19 -6.16
C THR A 67 -18.46 -2.29 -4.70
N ILE A 68 -17.64 -3.01 -3.90
CA ILE A 68 -17.91 -3.30 -2.49
C ILE A 68 -17.97 -2.03 -1.63
N ARG A 69 -18.94 -1.98 -0.75
CA ARG A 69 -19.14 -0.93 0.24
C ARG A 69 -19.21 -1.52 1.64
N SER A 70 -19.03 -0.69 2.66
CA SER A 70 -19.06 -1.17 4.06
C SER A 70 -20.34 -1.95 4.42
N ARG A 71 -21.48 -1.64 3.80
CA ARG A 71 -22.75 -2.38 3.99
C ARG A 71 -22.74 -3.79 3.41
N ASP A 72 -21.90 -4.05 2.42
CA ASP A 72 -21.75 -5.37 1.78
C ASP A 72 -20.83 -6.28 2.61
N VAL A 73 -20.15 -5.73 3.62
CA VAL A 73 -19.23 -6.44 4.50
C VAL A 73 -19.82 -6.66 5.89
N MET A 74 -20.49 -5.64 6.42
CA MET A 74 -21.01 -5.66 7.79
C MET A 74 -22.35 -4.93 7.90
N GLU A 75 -23.17 -5.37 8.86
CA GLU A 75 -24.42 -4.67 9.16
C GLU A 75 -24.13 -3.30 9.76
N LEU A 76 -24.63 -2.25 9.12
CA LEU A 76 -24.52 -0.86 9.56
C LEU A 76 -25.89 -0.28 9.88
N PRO A 77 -26.00 0.73 10.74
CA PRO A 77 -27.26 1.45 10.97
C PRO A 77 -27.73 2.11 9.67
N GLU A 78 -29.04 2.35 9.57
CA GLU A 78 -29.60 3.13 8.45
C GLU A 78 -29.00 4.55 8.43
N GLU A 79 -28.80 5.10 7.22
CA GLU A 79 -28.17 6.43 7.06
C GLU A 79 -28.95 7.56 7.76
N ASN A 80 -30.28 7.40 7.87
CA ASN A 80 -31.17 8.36 8.51
C ASN A 80 -31.68 7.86 9.87
N ALA A 81 -30.95 6.92 10.51
CA ALA A 81 -31.32 6.41 11.83
C ALA A 81 -31.41 7.56 12.84
N ASP A 82 -32.52 7.64 13.58
CA ASP A 82 -32.63 8.56 14.70
C ASP A 82 -31.72 8.13 15.87
N LEU A 83 -31.57 9.00 16.86
CA LEU A 83 -30.75 8.74 18.06
C LEU A 83 -31.17 7.47 18.80
N SER A 84 -32.47 7.12 18.77
CA SER A 84 -33.00 5.93 19.42
C SER A 84 -32.58 4.65 18.67
N ALA A 85 -32.72 4.64 17.34
CA ALA A 85 -32.29 3.54 16.48
C ALA A 85 -30.77 3.33 16.57
N LEU A 86 -29.98 4.41 16.55
CA LEU A 86 -28.54 4.35 16.74
C LEU A 86 -28.16 3.76 18.11
N HIS A 87 -28.85 4.17 19.19
CA HIS A 87 -28.65 3.61 20.55
C HIS A 87 -28.99 2.12 20.62
N GLN A 88 -30.07 1.69 19.95
CA GLN A 88 -30.45 0.29 19.90
C GLN A 88 -29.43 -0.54 19.12
N PHE A 89 -28.94 -0.02 17.98
CA PHE A 89 -27.90 -0.63 17.19
C PHE A 89 -26.61 -0.83 18.02
N LEU A 90 -26.10 0.24 18.66
CA LEU A 90 -24.90 0.17 19.49
C LEU A 90 -25.05 -0.81 20.67
N ARG A 91 -26.23 -0.83 21.32
CA ARG A 91 -26.50 -1.80 22.39
C ARG A 91 -26.47 -3.24 21.87
N ARG A 92 -27.00 -3.49 20.65
CA ARG A 92 -26.97 -4.79 20.01
C ARG A 92 -25.52 -5.19 19.70
N VAL A 93 -24.73 -4.33 19.06
CA VAL A 93 -23.32 -4.58 18.77
C VAL A 93 -22.53 -4.95 20.03
N VAL A 94 -22.72 -4.18 21.12
CA VAL A 94 -22.05 -4.47 22.40
C VAL A 94 -22.53 -5.81 22.99
N LYS A 95 -23.85 -6.08 22.98
CA LYS A 95 -24.43 -7.32 23.53
C LYS A 95 -23.97 -8.57 22.77
N GLU A 96 -23.85 -8.45 21.46
CA GLU A 96 -23.50 -9.56 20.55
C GLU A 96 -21.99 -9.68 20.32
N GLY A 97 -21.22 -8.74 20.86
CA GLY A 97 -19.74 -8.76 20.82
C GLY A 97 -19.15 -8.44 19.47
N GLY A 98 -19.73 -7.48 18.76
CA GLY A 98 -19.27 -6.99 17.46
C GLY A 98 -20.38 -6.85 16.42
N MET A 99 -20.07 -6.20 15.29
CA MET A 99 -20.99 -6.08 14.17
C MET A 99 -21.19 -7.44 13.49
N ASP A 100 -22.37 -7.60 12.89
CA ASP A 100 -22.73 -8.78 12.10
C ASP A 100 -22.01 -8.73 10.74
N VAL A 101 -21.44 -9.84 10.33
CA VAL A 101 -20.69 -10.02 9.08
C VAL A 101 -21.37 -10.97 8.10
N THR A 102 -22.65 -11.24 8.29
CA THR A 102 -23.45 -12.09 7.36
C THR A 102 -23.31 -11.62 5.90
N PRO A 103 -23.31 -10.31 5.58
CA PRO A 103 -23.08 -9.87 4.19
C PRO A 103 -21.74 -10.36 3.62
N LEU A 104 -20.65 -10.30 4.39
CA LEU A 104 -19.35 -10.84 3.96
C LEU A 104 -19.39 -12.36 3.80
N GLU A 105 -20.08 -13.07 4.69
CA GLU A 105 -20.25 -14.53 4.58
C GLU A 105 -20.92 -14.92 3.26
N GLU A 106 -21.95 -14.18 2.84
CA GLU A 106 -22.65 -14.39 1.57
C GLU A 106 -21.75 -14.14 0.36
N ILE A 107 -20.84 -13.18 0.44
CA ILE A 107 -19.84 -12.93 -0.60
C ILE A 107 -18.87 -14.10 -0.68
N VAL A 108 -18.31 -14.52 0.47
CA VAL A 108 -17.36 -15.64 0.52
C VAL A 108 -18.01 -16.93 0.03
N GLU A 109 -19.26 -17.22 0.40
CA GLU A 109 -19.99 -18.40 -0.05
C GLU A 109 -20.20 -18.43 -1.57
N ARG A 110 -20.42 -17.28 -2.19
CA ARG A 110 -20.59 -17.18 -3.64
C ARG A 110 -19.31 -17.38 -4.43
N VAL A 111 -18.17 -17.02 -3.86
CA VAL A 111 -16.88 -16.95 -4.56
C VAL A 111 -16.01 -18.17 -4.26
N LEU A 112 -16.11 -18.73 -3.06
CA LEU A 112 -15.26 -19.82 -2.61
C LEU A 112 -15.75 -21.17 -3.12
N ASP A 113 -14.94 -21.80 -3.95
CA ASP A 113 -15.05 -23.24 -4.28
C ASP A 113 -13.99 -24.00 -3.47
N GLU A 114 -14.40 -24.64 -2.37
CA GLU A 114 -13.47 -25.35 -1.48
C GLU A 114 -12.81 -26.54 -2.19
N ASP A 115 -13.54 -27.28 -3.03
CA ASP A 115 -12.99 -28.44 -3.72
C ASP A 115 -11.93 -28.00 -4.73
N ALA A 116 -12.19 -26.94 -5.48
CA ALA A 116 -11.21 -26.35 -6.40
C ALA A 116 -9.98 -25.78 -5.64
N LEU A 117 -10.20 -25.12 -4.49
CA LEU A 117 -9.12 -24.60 -3.65
C LEU A 117 -8.20 -25.73 -3.14
N ARG A 118 -8.78 -26.85 -2.71
CA ARG A 118 -8.01 -28.03 -2.25
C ARG A 118 -7.29 -28.75 -3.37
N ALA A 119 -7.83 -28.70 -4.58
CA ALA A 119 -7.23 -29.30 -5.77
C ALA A 119 -6.17 -28.44 -6.44
N ALA A 120 -6.06 -27.18 -6.06
CA ALA A 120 -5.14 -26.22 -6.66
C ALA A 120 -3.67 -26.61 -6.41
N PRO A 121 -2.76 -26.35 -7.37
CA PRO A 121 -1.34 -26.65 -7.21
C PRO A 121 -0.63 -25.72 -6.20
N ILE A 122 -1.23 -24.57 -5.88
CA ILE A 122 -0.70 -23.61 -4.92
C ILE A 122 -1.10 -24.00 -3.52
N ARG A 123 -0.13 -24.22 -2.64
CA ARG A 123 -0.36 -24.50 -1.23
C ARG A 123 -0.84 -23.24 -0.50
N PHE A 124 -1.86 -23.39 0.32
CA PHE A 124 -2.50 -22.27 0.98
C PHE A 124 -2.53 -22.43 2.49
N GLY A 125 -2.24 -21.33 3.22
CA GLY A 125 -2.26 -21.31 4.67
C GLY A 125 -2.78 -19.99 5.23
N ILE A 126 -3.43 -20.06 6.40
CA ILE A 126 -4.01 -18.90 7.09
C ILE A 126 -3.69 -18.90 8.58
N VAL A 127 -3.84 -17.75 9.20
CA VAL A 127 -3.68 -17.59 10.65
C VAL A 127 -5.01 -17.15 11.26
N THR A 128 -5.38 -17.75 12.38
CA THR A 128 -6.46 -17.31 13.26
C THR A 128 -6.06 -17.51 14.72
N VAL A 129 -6.86 -17.04 15.67
CA VAL A 129 -6.53 -17.12 17.10
C VAL A 129 -7.70 -17.67 17.88
N GLU A 130 -7.51 -18.75 18.65
CA GLU A 130 -8.52 -19.17 19.62
C GLU A 130 -8.69 -18.10 20.70
N GLN A 131 -9.91 -17.60 20.89
CA GLN A 131 -10.20 -16.55 21.85
C GLN A 131 -9.79 -16.91 23.27
N ARG A 132 -10.05 -18.16 23.68
CA ARG A 132 -9.69 -18.66 25.01
C ARG A 132 -8.20 -18.88 25.13
N GLY A 133 -7.52 -17.98 25.80
CA GLY A 133 -6.08 -18.03 26.02
C GLY A 133 -5.25 -17.45 24.89
N LEU A 134 -5.90 -16.79 23.92
CA LEU A 134 -5.26 -16.16 22.76
C LEU A 134 -4.22 -17.08 22.08
N ARG A 135 -4.64 -18.30 21.74
CA ARG A 135 -3.75 -19.30 21.15
C ARG A 135 -3.68 -19.14 19.63
N PRO A 136 -2.52 -18.84 19.07
CA PRO A 136 -2.33 -18.82 17.62
C PRO A 136 -2.66 -20.16 16.97
N ARG A 137 -3.27 -20.11 15.81
CA ARG A 137 -3.55 -21.27 14.95
C ARG A 137 -3.08 -20.92 13.54
N GLU A 138 -1.92 -21.43 13.20
CA GLU A 138 -1.41 -21.45 11.84
C GLU A 138 -1.94 -22.72 11.17
N LEU A 139 -2.71 -22.56 10.11
CA LEU A 139 -3.45 -23.68 9.49
C LEU A 139 -3.16 -23.71 7.99
N THR A 140 -2.81 -24.88 7.50
CA THR A 140 -2.83 -25.21 6.07
C THR A 140 -4.20 -25.81 5.69
N LEU A 141 -4.47 -25.99 4.40
CA LEU A 141 -5.73 -26.62 3.97
C LEU A 141 -5.89 -28.05 4.51
N GLU A 142 -4.78 -28.75 4.74
CA GLU A 142 -4.76 -30.09 5.30
C GLU A 142 -5.19 -30.10 6.78
N ASP A 143 -4.93 -29.03 7.51
CA ASP A 143 -5.31 -28.89 8.92
C ASP A 143 -6.78 -28.50 9.11
N ILE A 144 -7.44 -28.01 8.04
CA ILE A 144 -8.83 -27.58 8.06
C ILE A 144 -9.74 -28.73 7.61
N PRO A 145 -10.73 -29.13 8.44
CA PRO A 145 -11.68 -30.19 8.03
C PRO A 145 -12.42 -29.85 6.73
N ALA A 146 -12.72 -30.85 5.92
CA ALA A 146 -13.48 -30.66 4.69
C ALA A 146 -14.86 -30.02 4.99
N GLY A 147 -15.24 -29.03 4.17
CA GLY A 147 -16.46 -28.24 4.34
C GLY A 147 -16.34 -27.08 5.33
N GLN A 148 -15.18 -26.85 5.94
CA GLN A 148 -14.98 -25.78 6.95
C GLN A 148 -14.03 -24.65 6.51
N VAL A 149 -13.51 -24.66 5.29
CA VAL A 149 -12.56 -23.61 4.85
C VAL A 149 -13.17 -22.22 4.94
N ARG A 150 -14.43 -22.06 4.53
CA ARG A 150 -15.16 -20.80 4.70
C ARG A 150 -15.17 -20.33 6.16
N ASP A 151 -15.48 -21.22 7.08
CA ASP A 151 -15.56 -20.88 8.51
C ASP A 151 -14.21 -20.40 9.06
N TYR A 152 -13.11 -21.05 8.68
CA TYR A 152 -11.78 -20.66 9.10
C TYR A 152 -11.27 -19.38 8.42
N LEU A 153 -11.66 -19.11 7.16
CA LEU A 153 -11.41 -17.82 6.51
C LEU A 153 -12.14 -16.68 7.25
N MET A 154 -13.42 -16.89 7.58
CA MET A 154 -14.21 -15.94 8.38
C MET A 154 -13.65 -15.78 9.80
N ALA A 155 -13.10 -16.84 10.40
CA ALA A 155 -12.41 -16.78 11.69
C ALA A 155 -11.13 -15.95 11.60
N SER A 156 -10.35 -16.12 10.52
CA SER A 156 -9.15 -15.31 10.26
C SER A 156 -9.46 -13.83 10.10
N ALA A 157 -10.67 -13.46 9.65
CA ALA A 157 -11.13 -12.08 9.44
C ALA A 157 -12.02 -11.55 10.57
N ALA A 158 -12.16 -12.26 11.70
CA ALA A 158 -13.01 -11.88 12.83
C ALA A 158 -12.34 -10.82 13.74
N CYS A 159 -12.23 -9.57 13.25
CA CYS A 159 -11.56 -8.44 13.91
C CYS A 159 -12.39 -7.93 15.12
N PHE A 160 -12.40 -8.72 16.18
CA PHE A 160 -13.08 -8.37 17.45
C PHE A 160 -12.40 -7.15 18.13
N PRO A 161 -13.10 -6.22 18.80
CA PRO A 161 -14.55 -6.19 19.04
C PRO A 161 -15.36 -5.53 17.92
N ALA A 162 -14.72 -5.06 16.83
CA ALA A 162 -15.45 -4.42 15.74
C ALA A 162 -16.37 -5.43 15.03
N LEU A 163 -15.84 -6.61 14.71
CA LEU A 163 -16.59 -7.73 14.13
C LEU A 163 -16.73 -8.86 15.16
N ARG A 164 -17.79 -9.68 15.04
CA ARG A 164 -18.02 -10.80 15.95
C ARG A 164 -16.96 -11.88 15.83
N ALA A 165 -16.58 -12.47 16.98
CA ALA A 165 -15.77 -13.68 17.00
C ALA A 165 -16.51 -14.84 16.28
N ARG A 166 -15.79 -15.60 15.43
CA ARG A 166 -16.35 -16.78 14.75
C ARG A 166 -16.37 -17.96 15.69
N GLN A 167 -17.49 -18.71 15.73
CA GLN A 167 -17.58 -19.95 16.48
C GLN A 167 -17.56 -21.16 15.53
N ILE A 168 -16.59 -22.05 15.73
CA ILE A 168 -16.43 -23.29 14.98
C ILE A 168 -16.34 -24.44 16.01
N ASP A 169 -17.21 -25.44 15.92
CA ASP A 169 -17.25 -26.60 16.80
C ASP A 169 -17.19 -26.26 18.31
N GLY A 170 -17.89 -25.19 18.71
CA GLY A 170 -17.94 -24.73 20.10
C GLY A 170 -16.74 -23.89 20.56
N VAL A 171 -15.71 -23.72 19.74
CA VAL A 171 -14.55 -22.88 19.99
C VAL A 171 -14.75 -21.53 19.31
N LYS A 172 -14.45 -20.42 20.03
CA LYS A 172 -14.48 -19.06 19.48
C LYS A 172 -13.10 -18.67 18.96
N PHE A 173 -13.08 -18.12 17.75
CA PHE A 173 -11.89 -17.63 17.06
C PHE A 173 -11.96 -16.13 16.83
N LEU A 174 -10.80 -15.51 16.82
CA LEU A 174 -10.53 -14.09 16.52
C LEU A 174 -9.64 -13.99 15.30
N ASP A 175 -9.57 -12.78 14.74
CA ASP A 175 -8.67 -12.42 13.63
C ASP A 175 -7.23 -12.88 13.90
N GLY A 176 -6.58 -13.39 12.87
CA GLY A 176 -5.18 -13.80 12.94
C GLY A 176 -4.23 -12.67 13.32
N GLY A 177 -4.57 -11.41 13.03
CA GLY A 177 -3.81 -10.23 13.42
C GLY A 177 -3.59 -10.06 14.92
N TYR A 178 -4.32 -10.78 15.77
CA TYR A 178 -4.03 -10.87 17.20
C TYR A 178 -2.75 -11.64 17.53
N SER A 179 -2.19 -12.37 16.58
CA SER A 179 -0.95 -13.14 16.78
C SER A 179 0.11 -12.87 15.73
N ASP A 180 -0.23 -12.96 14.45
CA ASP A 180 0.66 -12.66 13.33
C ASP A 180 -0.12 -12.12 12.14
N ASN A 181 0.02 -10.83 11.89
CA ASN A 181 -0.66 -10.14 10.79
C ASN A 181 0.00 -10.39 9.42
N MET A 182 1.23 -10.91 9.37
CA MET A 182 1.96 -11.19 8.13
C MET A 182 2.75 -12.50 8.27
N PRO A 183 2.10 -13.66 7.99
CA PRO A 183 2.55 -14.99 8.42
C PRO A 183 3.72 -15.54 7.59
N THR A 184 4.88 -14.89 7.69
CA THR A 184 6.14 -15.34 7.05
C THR A 184 6.65 -16.65 7.61
N GLY A 185 6.43 -16.88 8.93
CA GLY A 185 6.80 -18.12 9.61
C GLY A 185 6.05 -19.31 9.05
N LEU A 186 4.73 -19.18 8.84
CA LEU A 186 3.90 -20.20 8.23
C LEU A 186 4.38 -20.52 6.80
N ALA A 187 4.65 -19.49 5.98
CA ALA A 187 5.17 -19.69 4.63
C ALA A 187 6.47 -20.51 4.63
N LYS A 188 7.39 -20.20 5.54
CA LYS A 188 8.64 -20.98 5.71
C LYS A 188 8.36 -22.41 6.12
N THR A 189 7.47 -22.65 7.09
CA THR A 189 7.06 -23.99 7.53
C THR A 189 6.47 -24.81 6.39
N MET A 190 5.73 -24.15 5.49
CA MET A 190 5.20 -24.75 4.27
C MET A 190 6.28 -24.99 3.18
N GLY A 191 7.53 -24.63 3.41
CA GLY A 191 8.67 -24.90 2.54
C GLY A 191 9.03 -23.77 1.56
N ALA A 192 8.66 -22.53 1.86
CA ALA A 192 9.11 -21.39 1.09
C ALA A 192 10.63 -21.21 1.15
N GLU A 193 11.22 -20.79 0.03
CA GLU A 193 12.65 -20.45 -0.12
C GLU A 193 12.85 -18.97 -0.46
N GLU A 194 11.80 -18.29 -0.96
CA GLU A 194 11.77 -16.87 -1.28
C GLU A 194 10.39 -16.31 -0.92
N LEU A 195 10.35 -15.08 -0.40
CA LEU A 195 9.13 -14.42 0.04
C LEU A 195 8.89 -13.12 -0.74
N VAL A 196 7.65 -12.91 -1.19
CA VAL A 196 7.09 -11.60 -1.49
C VAL A 196 6.04 -11.31 -0.43
N CYS A 197 6.25 -10.26 0.35
CA CYS A 197 5.38 -9.88 1.47
C CYS A 197 4.64 -8.58 1.12
N VAL A 198 3.31 -8.59 1.26
CA VAL A 198 2.45 -7.43 1.01
C VAL A 198 1.92 -6.91 2.33
N ASP A 199 2.46 -5.78 2.76
CA ASP A 199 2.10 -5.13 4.02
C ASP A 199 1.04 -4.04 3.79
N LEU A 200 -0.09 -4.17 4.46
CA LEU A 200 -1.19 -3.19 4.42
C LEU A 200 -1.13 -2.18 5.57
N GLU A 201 -0.11 -2.26 6.43
CA GLU A 201 -0.05 -1.50 7.69
C GLU A 201 -1.35 -1.59 8.49
N GLY A 202 -1.95 -2.79 8.47
CA GLY A 202 -3.19 -3.08 9.19
C GLY A 202 -2.97 -3.14 10.70
N VAL A 203 -4.08 -3.02 11.44
CA VAL A 203 -4.06 -3.18 12.90
C VAL A 203 -3.81 -4.64 13.25
N GLY A 204 -2.80 -4.89 14.08
CA GLY A 204 -2.45 -6.23 14.54
C GLY A 204 -0.98 -6.34 14.93
N ILE A 205 -0.60 -7.54 15.35
CA ILE A 205 0.78 -7.87 15.67
C ILE A 205 1.45 -8.36 14.39
N THR A 206 2.40 -7.59 13.88
CA THR A 206 3.27 -8.05 12.79
C THR A 206 4.58 -8.54 13.42
N LEU A 207 4.80 -9.84 13.36
CA LEU A 207 6.04 -10.42 13.88
C LEU A 207 7.22 -10.04 12.99
N PRO A 208 8.42 -9.83 13.56
CA PRO A 208 9.63 -9.66 12.75
C PRO A 208 9.85 -10.86 11.82
N ASN A 209 10.21 -10.60 10.58
CA ASN A 209 10.59 -11.69 9.67
C ASN A 209 11.94 -12.29 10.09
N LEU A 210 11.88 -13.39 10.82
CA LEU A 210 13.06 -14.16 11.30
C LEU A 210 13.33 -15.40 10.43
N THR A 211 12.72 -15.50 9.26
CA THR A 211 12.86 -16.66 8.37
C THR A 211 14.28 -16.82 7.82
N GLY A 212 15.01 -15.71 7.64
CA GLY A 212 16.30 -15.68 6.97
C GLY A 212 16.22 -15.89 5.45
N LEU A 213 15.00 -15.89 4.87
CA LEU A 213 14.78 -16.06 3.44
C LEU A 213 14.92 -14.74 2.69
N PRO A 214 15.36 -14.76 1.42
CA PRO A 214 15.24 -13.60 0.54
C PRO A 214 13.82 -13.09 0.54
N THR A 215 13.63 -11.79 0.82
CA THR A 215 12.31 -11.20 1.00
C THR A 215 12.19 -9.90 0.23
N THR A 216 11.22 -9.82 -0.67
CA THR A 216 10.77 -8.57 -1.29
C THR A 216 9.58 -8.05 -0.52
N MET A 217 9.70 -6.84 0.06
CA MET A 217 8.62 -6.19 0.79
C MET A 217 7.91 -5.20 -0.14
N ILE A 218 6.60 -5.35 -0.26
CA ILE A 218 5.70 -4.43 -0.97
C ILE A 218 4.86 -3.72 0.07
N ARG A 219 5.01 -2.40 0.14
CA ARG A 219 4.31 -1.53 1.08
C ARG A 219 4.09 -0.18 0.43
N SER A 220 2.92 0.42 0.64
CA SER A 220 2.63 1.74 0.13
C SER A 220 3.40 2.83 0.87
N TYR A 221 3.85 3.84 0.11
CA TYR A 221 4.29 5.11 0.66
C TYR A 221 3.09 5.92 1.17
N TRP A 222 1.95 5.79 0.49
CA TRP A 222 0.72 6.53 0.76
C TRP A 222 -0.19 5.79 1.74
N GLU A 223 -0.91 6.55 2.56
CA GLU A 223 -1.94 5.99 3.40
C GLU A 223 -3.04 5.32 2.55
N LEU A 224 -3.42 4.10 2.92
CA LEU A 224 -4.42 3.29 2.23
C LEU A 224 -5.86 3.50 2.74
N GLY A 225 -6.07 4.48 3.63
CA GLY A 225 -7.38 4.77 4.21
C GLY A 225 -7.73 3.93 5.45
N ASP A 226 -9.00 3.97 5.84
CA ASP A 226 -9.51 3.27 7.02
C ASP A 226 -9.71 1.77 6.73
N ILE A 227 -9.44 0.92 7.73
CA ILE A 227 -9.54 -0.54 7.63
C ILE A 227 -10.99 -1.08 7.60
N LEU A 228 -11.96 -0.30 8.08
CA LEU A 228 -13.38 -0.68 8.13
C LEU A 228 -14.25 0.12 7.16
N HIS A 229 -13.68 1.05 6.43
CA HIS A 229 -14.40 1.86 5.45
C HIS A 229 -14.15 1.36 4.03
N PHE A 230 -15.08 0.54 3.55
CA PHE A 230 -15.06 0.00 2.19
C PHE A 230 -15.71 1.02 1.24
N ASP A 231 -14.91 1.53 0.32
CA ASP A 231 -15.31 2.56 -0.65
C ASP A 231 -14.65 2.28 -2.01
N PRO A 232 -15.42 2.24 -3.11
CA PRO A 232 -14.92 1.91 -4.43
C PRO A 232 -13.83 2.83 -4.97
N ASP A 233 -13.89 4.15 -4.68
CA ASP A 233 -12.90 5.11 -5.17
C ASP A 233 -11.57 4.91 -4.45
N THR A 234 -11.61 4.71 -3.12
CA THR A 234 -10.45 4.34 -2.30
C THR A 234 -9.88 3.00 -2.76
N ALA A 235 -10.73 2.02 -3.05
CA ALA A 235 -10.28 0.71 -3.52
C ALA A 235 -9.58 0.80 -4.88
N LYS A 236 -10.14 1.58 -5.82
CA LYS A 236 -9.52 1.84 -7.13
C LYS A 236 -8.14 2.48 -6.97
N ARG A 237 -8.04 3.53 -6.15
CA ARG A 237 -6.76 4.20 -5.83
C ARG A 237 -5.75 3.21 -5.27
N ASN A 238 -6.13 2.41 -4.28
CA ASN A 238 -5.25 1.46 -3.63
C ASN A 238 -4.77 0.37 -4.60
N MET A 239 -5.60 -0.08 -5.53
CA MET A 239 -5.16 -1.02 -6.58
C MET A 239 -4.08 -0.42 -7.48
N GLU A 240 -4.21 0.83 -7.92
CA GLU A 240 -3.15 1.48 -8.70
C GLU A 240 -1.85 1.65 -7.88
N LEU A 241 -1.95 2.04 -6.60
CA LEU A 241 -0.79 2.10 -5.72
C LEU A 241 -0.11 0.74 -5.57
N GLY A 242 -0.89 -0.33 -5.32
CA GLY A 242 -0.35 -1.69 -5.19
C GLY A 242 0.35 -2.19 -6.44
N TYR A 243 -0.19 -1.85 -7.60
CA TYR A 243 0.41 -2.16 -8.89
C TYR A 243 1.79 -1.47 -9.05
N TYR A 244 1.85 -0.15 -8.83
CA TYR A 244 3.10 0.60 -8.99
C TYR A 244 4.13 0.24 -7.91
N ASP A 245 3.72 0.04 -6.67
CA ASP A 245 4.64 -0.35 -5.60
C ASP A 245 5.28 -1.72 -5.86
N THR A 246 4.54 -2.63 -6.49
CA THR A 246 5.07 -3.93 -6.94
C THR A 246 6.09 -3.76 -8.05
N LEU A 247 5.76 -2.99 -9.09
CA LEU A 247 6.71 -2.72 -10.17
C LEU A 247 8.01 -2.08 -9.65
N ARG A 248 7.89 -1.17 -8.68
CA ARG A 248 9.02 -0.53 -8.00
C ARG A 248 9.83 -1.52 -7.19
N ALA A 249 9.19 -2.39 -6.40
CA ALA A 249 9.86 -3.41 -5.61
C ALA A 249 10.66 -4.40 -6.48
N PHE A 250 10.20 -4.63 -7.72
CA PHE A 250 10.89 -5.46 -8.72
C PHE A 250 11.82 -4.66 -9.66
N GLY A 251 12.06 -3.37 -9.37
CA GLY A 251 13.02 -2.54 -10.11
C GLY A 251 12.60 -2.20 -11.55
N ARG A 252 11.29 -2.24 -11.86
CA ARG A 252 10.77 -1.93 -13.19
C ARG A 252 10.49 -0.45 -13.39
N ILE A 253 10.27 0.27 -12.31
CA ILE A 253 10.06 1.71 -12.27
C ILE A 253 10.88 2.31 -11.14
N ARG A 254 11.05 3.61 -11.16
CA ARG A 254 11.76 4.38 -10.11
C ARG A 254 10.80 5.28 -9.32
N GLY A 255 11.36 6.11 -8.45
CA GLY A 255 10.64 6.97 -7.53
C GLY A 255 10.35 6.27 -6.19
N CYS A 256 9.73 6.99 -5.27
CA CYS A 256 9.33 6.52 -3.94
C CYS A 256 7.83 6.75 -3.70
N ALA A 257 7.40 7.99 -3.80
CA ALA A 257 6.00 8.41 -3.66
C ALA A 257 5.22 8.28 -4.98
N TYR A 258 5.88 8.50 -6.10
CA TYR A 258 5.28 8.47 -7.43
C TYR A 258 5.86 7.34 -8.29
N ALA A 259 5.06 6.84 -9.21
CA ALA A 259 5.49 5.88 -10.22
C ALA A 259 6.18 6.63 -11.36
N VAL A 260 7.51 6.54 -11.44
CA VAL A 260 8.29 7.26 -12.44
C VAL A 260 9.02 6.30 -13.36
N ASP A 261 8.95 6.57 -14.65
CA ASP A 261 9.62 5.78 -15.69
C ASP A 261 11.13 5.66 -15.44
N SER A 262 11.67 4.46 -15.62
CA SER A 262 13.09 4.15 -15.48
C SER A 262 13.85 4.20 -16.80
N GLY A 263 13.20 4.59 -17.90
CA GLY A 263 13.82 4.74 -19.23
C GLY A 263 14.96 5.77 -19.24
N ALA A 264 15.79 5.70 -20.26
CA ALA A 264 17.01 6.51 -20.35
C ALA A 264 16.73 8.02 -20.30
N ASP A 265 15.72 8.49 -21.05
CA ASP A 265 15.35 9.91 -21.11
C ASP A 265 14.83 10.42 -19.75
N SER A 266 13.91 9.69 -19.12
CA SER A 266 13.40 10.05 -17.81
C SER A 266 14.49 10.04 -16.73
N SER A 267 15.46 9.13 -16.84
CA SER A 267 16.61 9.09 -15.93
C SER A 267 17.58 10.25 -16.15
N ALA A 268 17.83 10.63 -17.41
CA ALA A 268 18.64 11.81 -17.74
C ALA A 268 17.98 13.10 -17.23
N ASP A 269 16.67 13.25 -17.41
CA ASP A 269 15.89 14.36 -16.87
C ASP A 269 15.99 14.44 -15.34
N ALA A 270 15.96 13.28 -14.63
CA ALA A 270 16.12 13.25 -13.18
C ALA A 270 17.51 13.68 -12.71
N GLU A 271 18.56 13.28 -13.43
CA GLU A 271 19.94 13.74 -13.15
C GLU A 271 20.09 15.23 -13.38
N ALA A 272 19.58 15.73 -14.51
CA ALA A 272 19.62 17.16 -14.86
C ALA A 272 18.84 18.00 -13.85
N PHE A 273 17.62 17.56 -13.48
CA PHE A 273 16.83 18.19 -12.43
C PHE A 273 17.60 18.25 -11.10
N ARG A 274 18.18 17.13 -10.67
CA ARG A 274 18.90 17.07 -9.40
C ARG A 274 20.11 18.01 -9.38
N ALA A 275 20.89 18.02 -10.44
CA ALA A 275 22.04 18.92 -10.56
C ALA A 275 21.61 20.41 -10.51
N ALA A 276 20.54 20.78 -11.22
CA ALA A 276 19.99 22.12 -11.20
C ALA A 276 19.44 22.51 -9.81
N PHE A 277 18.71 21.58 -9.15
CA PHE A 277 18.20 21.80 -7.80
C PHE A 277 19.32 22.03 -6.78
N ASP A 278 20.38 21.23 -6.82
CA ASP A 278 21.53 21.38 -5.94
C ASP A 278 22.25 22.73 -6.16
N ALA A 279 22.32 23.20 -7.41
CA ALA A 279 22.89 24.51 -7.74
C ALA A 279 22.04 25.66 -7.17
N VAL A 280 20.71 25.62 -7.34
CA VAL A 280 19.80 26.63 -6.77
C VAL A 280 19.86 26.62 -5.24
N GLN A 281 19.86 25.42 -4.64
CA GLN A 281 19.96 25.30 -3.18
C GLN A 281 21.28 25.86 -2.65
N LYS A 282 22.38 25.61 -3.32
CA LYS A 282 23.71 26.14 -2.97
C LYS A 282 23.74 27.66 -3.05
N GLU A 283 23.22 28.25 -4.14
CA GLU A 283 23.14 29.70 -4.31
C GLU A 283 22.37 30.40 -3.18
N VAL A 284 21.24 29.82 -2.76
CA VAL A 284 20.45 30.33 -1.65
C VAL A 284 21.21 30.23 -0.32
N ARG A 285 21.90 29.12 -0.07
CA ARG A 285 22.69 28.89 1.16
C ARG A 285 23.87 29.85 1.27
N GLU A 286 24.52 30.19 0.16
CA GLU A 286 25.63 31.15 0.14
C GLU A 286 25.17 32.58 0.44
N LYS A 287 23.96 32.94 0.04
CA LYS A 287 23.35 34.23 0.31
C LYS A 287 22.73 34.33 1.70
N TYR A 288 22.12 33.23 2.15
CA TYR A 288 21.38 33.18 3.40
C TYR A 288 21.68 31.90 4.14
N PRO A 289 21.87 31.90 5.45
CA PRO A 289 22.08 30.69 6.25
C PRO A 289 20.74 29.93 6.47
N VAL A 290 19.92 29.88 5.42
CA VAL A 290 18.66 29.12 5.43
C VAL A 290 18.96 27.69 5.04
N THR A 291 18.73 26.77 5.96
CA THR A 291 18.78 25.33 5.69
C THR A 291 17.36 24.79 5.67
N LEU A 292 17.13 23.75 4.88
CA LEU A 292 15.94 22.92 5.05
C LEU A 292 15.86 22.50 6.52
N THR A 293 14.70 22.66 7.13
CA THR A 293 14.50 22.25 8.51
C THR A 293 14.72 20.72 8.66
N ALA A 294 14.87 20.27 9.89
CA ALA A 294 15.02 18.83 10.17
C ALA A 294 13.88 17.99 9.57
N ASP A 295 12.66 18.53 9.52
CA ASP A 295 11.49 17.81 8.98
C ASP A 295 11.58 17.62 7.46
N ALA A 296 11.92 18.66 6.71
CA ALA A 296 12.13 18.56 5.26
C ALA A 296 13.34 17.66 4.93
N ALA A 297 14.43 17.78 5.68
CA ALA A 297 15.58 16.91 5.51
C ALA A 297 15.23 15.44 5.83
N LEU A 298 14.39 15.19 6.84
CA LEU A 298 13.92 13.85 7.19
C LEU A 298 13.01 13.27 6.12
N LEU A 299 12.12 14.09 5.52
CA LEU A 299 11.27 13.68 4.40
C LEU A 299 12.13 13.24 3.22
N LEU A 300 13.09 14.06 2.79
CA LEU A 300 13.99 13.72 1.69
C LEU A 300 14.85 12.48 1.99
N ALA A 301 15.28 12.29 3.24
CA ALA A 301 16.06 11.13 3.64
C ALA A 301 15.26 9.80 3.64
N ARG A 302 13.93 9.86 3.70
CA ARG A 302 13.06 8.69 3.59
C ARG A 302 12.87 8.23 2.15
N MET A 303 13.06 9.11 1.18
CA MET A 303 12.88 8.81 -0.22
C MET A 303 14.10 8.07 -0.76
N LYS A 304 13.89 6.85 -1.28
CA LYS A 304 14.96 5.97 -1.76
C LYS A 304 15.61 6.50 -3.04
N ASP A 305 14.85 7.19 -3.90
CA ASP A 305 15.38 7.79 -5.13
C ASP A 305 15.88 9.21 -4.85
N ALA A 306 17.18 9.32 -4.54
CA ALA A 306 17.78 10.60 -4.18
C ALA A 306 17.73 11.66 -5.30
N GLN A 307 17.62 11.27 -6.57
CA GLN A 307 17.53 12.21 -7.68
C GLN A 307 16.14 12.85 -7.76
N LEU A 308 15.09 12.06 -7.53
CA LEU A 308 13.71 12.51 -7.59
C LEU A 308 13.17 13.07 -6.27
N ALA A 309 13.81 12.77 -5.13
CA ALA A 309 13.30 13.12 -3.81
C ALA A 309 12.79 14.55 -3.65
N PRO A 310 13.49 15.62 -4.11
CA PRO A 310 12.96 16.97 -3.98
C PRO A 310 11.71 17.22 -4.83
N LEU A 311 11.65 16.65 -6.04
CA LEU A 311 10.50 16.78 -6.94
C LEU A 311 9.29 16.04 -6.39
N GLU A 312 9.48 14.80 -5.94
CA GLU A 312 8.42 13.97 -5.34
C GLU A 312 7.84 14.63 -4.09
N ALA A 313 8.70 15.14 -3.18
CA ALA A 313 8.24 15.82 -1.97
C ALA A 313 7.47 17.12 -2.27
N ALA A 314 7.91 17.89 -3.28
CA ALA A 314 7.19 19.08 -3.70
C ALA A 314 5.85 18.74 -4.37
N ALA A 315 5.81 17.69 -5.17
CA ALA A 315 4.60 17.20 -5.83
C ALA A 315 3.57 16.66 -4.81
N GLU A 316 4.04 15.92 -3.78
CA GLU A 316 3.20 15.45 -2.67
C GLU A 316 2.52 16.61 -1.94
N ASP A 317 3.29 17.62 -1.52
CA ASP A 317 2.77 18.78 -0.80
C ASP A 317 1.87 19.68 -1.69
N ALA A 318 2.05 19.64 -3.02
CA ALA A 318 1.17 20.29 -3.99
C ALA A 318 -0.10 19.48 -4.32
N GLY A 319 -0.23 18.26 -3.84
CA GLY A 319 -1.39 17.41 -4.05
C GLY A 319 -1.46 16.77 -5.46
N VAL A 320 -0.32 16.51 -6.09
CA VAL A 320 -0.26 15.78 -7.36
C VAL A 320 -0.77 14.35 -7.14
N ASP A 321 -1.55 13.83 -8.10
CA ASP A 321 -2.17 12.50 -7.99
C ASP A 321 -1.11 11.38 -8.09
N PRO A 322 -0.97 10.50 -7.08
CA PRO A 322 0.00 9.41 -7.09
C PRO A 322 -0.42 8.19 -7.94
N THR A 323 -1.63 8.16 -8.44
CA THR A 323 -2.17 7.01 -9.19
C THR A 323 -1.83 7.03 -10.67
N HIS A 324 -1.01 8.00 -11.12
CA HIS A 324 -0.55 8.10 -12.50
C HIS A 324 0.88 7.61 -12.65
N PHE A 325 1.18 7.14 -13.86
CA PHE A 325 2.54 6.83 -14.26
C PHE A 325 3.16 8.08 -14.92
N TYR A 326 4.31 8.52 -14.43
CA TYR A 326 4.97 9.72 -14.86
C TYR A 326 6.33 9.40 -15.52
N THR A 327 6.76 10.27 -16.41
CA THR A 327 8.19 10.52 -16.62
C THR A 327 8.66 11.58 -15.63
N THR A 328 9.96 11.80 -15.47
CA THR A 328 10.47 12.91 -14.65
C THR A 328 9.89 14.25 -15.12
N ARG A 329 9.81 14.44 -16.44
CA ARG A 329 9.25 15.65 -17.07
C ARG A 329 7.79 15.85 -16.77
N THR A 330 6.96 14.83 -16.97
CA THR A 330 5.50 14.94 -16.73
C THR A 330 5.18 15.08 -15.25
N LEU A 331 6.00 14.55 -14.33
CA LEU A 331 5.86 14.81 -12.90
C LEU A 331 6.20 16.28 -12.57
N ALA A 332 7.24 16.82 -13.18
CA ALA A 332 7.58 18.24 -13.03
C ALA A 332 6.47 19.17 -13.56
N GLU A 333 5.90 18.86 -14.72
CA GLU A 333 4.76 19.58 -15.30
C GLU A 333 3.51 19.50 -14.40
N ALA A 334 3.21 18.31 -13.86
CA ALA A 334 2.10 18.13 -12.93
C ALA A 334 2.29 18.96 -11.65
N PHE A 335 3.50 18.99 -11.09
CA PHE A 335 3.83 19.86 -9.97
C PHE A 335 3.64 21.35 -10.30
N LEU A 336 4.17 21.82 -11.45
CA LEU A 336 4.03 23.22 -11.88
C LEU A 336 2.56 23.63 -12.13
N ALA A 337 1.72 22.67 -12.52
CA ALA A 337 0.28 22.91 -12.70
C ALA A 337 -0.48 22.97 -11.36
N ALA A 338 -0.04 22.19 -10.37
CA ALA A 338 -0.71 22.07 -9.06
C ALA A 338 -0.23 23.11 -8.03
N CYS A 339 1.02 23.59 -8.13
CA CYS A 339 1.59 24.51 -7.14
C CYS A 339 0.94 25.89 -7.16
N ASP A 340 0.81 26.51 -5.99
CA ASP A 340 0.37 27.91 -5.83
C ASP A 340 1.48 28.88 -6.28
N LYS A 341 1.35 29.40 -7.51
CA LYS A 341 2.35 30.25 -8.14
C LYS A 341 2.61 31.55 -7.37
N GLU A 342 1.57 32.21 -6.85
CA GLU A 342 1.70 33.47 -6.09
C GLU A 342 2.50 33.19 -4.80
N ARG A 343 2.23 32.07 -4.16
CA ARG A 343 2.97 31.62 -2.98
C ARG A 343 4.43 31.32 -3.32
N MET A 344 4.70 30.65 -4.45
CA MET A 344 6.07 30.38 -4.90
C MET A 344 6.83 31.69 -5.22
N GLU A 345 6.19 32.61 -5.91
CA GLU A 345 6.77 33.94 -6.25
C GLU A 345 7.09 34.78 -5.01
N SER A 346 6.37 34.59 -3.90
CA SER A 346 6.66 35.29 -2.64
C SER A 346 8.07 35.00 -2.09
N PHE A 347 8.68 33.88 -2.50
CA PHE A 347 10.06 33.51 -2.17
C PHE A 347 11.10 34.03 -3.16
N ALA A 348 10.70 34.71 -4.27
CA ALA A 348 11.62 35.23 -5.28
C ALA A 348 12.74 36.14 -4.71
N PRO A 349 12.51 36.99 -3.67
CA PRO A 349 13.57 37.76 -3.05
C PRO A 349 14.71 36.94 -2.47
N LEU A 350 14.48 35.71 -2.04
CA LEU A 350 15.51 34.78 -1.56
C LEU A 350 16.45 34.35 -2.69
N PHE A 351 15.92 34.19 -3.90
CA PHE A 351 16.70 33.79 -5.06
C PHE A 351 17.50 34.95 -5.68
N THR A 352 16.98 36.18 -5.59
CA THR A 352 17.63 37.38 -6.15
C THR A 352 18.61 38.06 -5.20
N GLY A 353 18.66 37.65 -3.94
CA GLY A 353 19.52 38.24 -2.92
C GLY A 353 18.98 39.57 -2.35
N SER A 354 17.71 39.90 -2.59
CA SER A 354 17.04 41.12 -2.09
C SER A 354 16.16 40.83 -0.84
N SER A 355 16.26 39.64 -0.23
CA SER A 355 15.43 39.26 0.90
C SER A 355 15.76 39.99 2.18
N THR A 356 14.73 40.30 2.97
CA THR A 356 14.85 40.77 4.35
C THR A 356 15.09 39.62 5.32
N ALA A 357 15.60 39.92 6.53
CA ALA A 357 15.74 38.90 7.60
C ALA A 357 14.40 38.20 7.93
N GLY A 358 13.27 38.93 7.79
CA GLY A 358 11.93 38.33 8.02
C GLY A 358 11.53 37.32 6.98
N GLN A 359 11.87 37.51 5.71
CA GLN A 359 11.60 36.54 4.64
C GLN A 359 12.47 35.29 4.78
N ALA A 360 13.74 35.44 5.18
CA ALA A 360 14.60 34.29 5.48
C ALA A 360 14.07 33.48 6.68
N ALA A 361 13.55 34.17 7.71
CA ALA A 361 12.90 33.51 8.84
C ALA A 361 11.61 32.78 8.43
N LEU A 362 10.83 33.37 7.50
CA LEU A 362 9.61 32.69 6.99
C LEU A 362 9.94 31.38 6.26
N ALA A 363 11.01 31.36 5.47
CA ALA A 363 11.44 30.12 4.81
C ALA A 363 11.81 29.00 5.81
N ALA A 364 12.40 29.38 6.95
CA ALA A 364 12.71 28.43 8.02
C ALA A 364 11.47 27.94 8.78
N LEU A 365 10.41 28.75 8.83
CA LEU A 365 9.14 28.41 9.50
C LEU A 365 8.20 27.58 8.61
N LEU A 366 8.39 27.61 7.29
CA LEU A 366 7.55 26.93 6.30
C LEU A 366 8.40 26.03 5.39
N PRO A 367 8.98 24.94 5.94
CA PRO A 367 9.99 24.14 5.25
C PRO A 367 9.47 23.46 3.97
N ASN A 368 8.25 22.96 3.98
CA ASN A 368 7.65 22.31 2.81
C ASN A 368 7.39 23.33 1.70
N THR A 369 6.82 24.48 2.04
CA THR A 369 6.59 25.57 1.07
C THR A 369 7.91 26.11 0.51
N PHE A 370 8.94 26.19 1.34
CA PHE A 370 10.27 26.60 0.88
C PHE A 370 10.89 25.55 -0.06
N LEU A 371 10.70 24.28 0.22
CA LEU A 371 11.13 23.20 -0.68
C LEU A 371 10.39 23.28 -2.02
N GLN A 372 9.08 23.47 -2.02
CA GLN A 372 8.32 23.72 -3.25
C GLN A 372 8.87 24.92 -4.02
N ALA A 373 9.18 26.03 -3.34
CA ALA A 373 9.73 27.22 -3.99
C ALA A 373 11.12 26.97 -4.61
N LEU A 374 11.96 26.15 -3.96
CA LEU A 374 13.25 25.73 -4.53
C LEU A 374 13.04 24.89 -5.80
N VAL A 375 12.12 23.91 -5.76
CA VAL A 375 11.78 23.06 -6.92
C VAL A 375 11.17 23.90 -8.03
N TRP A 376 10.21 24.76 -7.72
CA TRP A 376 9.59 25.69 -8.69
C TRP A 376 10.64 26.58 -9.35
N ARG A 377 11.55 27.19 -8.57
CA ARG A 377 12.64 28.00 -9.09
C ARG A 377 13.54 27.21 -10.02
N THR A 378 13.90 25.97 -9.62
CA THR A 378 14.73 25.08 -10.43
C THR A 378 14.09 24.85 -11.80
N LEU A 379 12.82 24.43 -11.82
CA LEU A 379 12.11 24.10 -13.05
C LEU A 379 11.81 25.31 -13.96
N THR A 380 11.70 26.52 -13.38
CA THR A 380 11.43 27.74 -14.15
C THR A 380 12.70 28.43 -14.68
N THR A 381 13.88 28.08 -14.15
CA THR A 381 15.15 28.69 -14.57
C THR A 381 16.06 27.75 -15.34
N SER A 382 15.89 26.47 -15.19
CA SER A 382 16.68 25.43 -15.88
C SER A 382 15.70 24.57 -16.65
N ALA A 383 15.63 24.72 -17.97
CA ALA A 383 14.88 23.82 -18.80
C ALA A 383 15.47 22.40 -18.65
N LEU A 384 14.60 21.38 -18.44
CA LEU A 384 15.01 19.99 -18.63
C LEU A 384 15.48 19.84 -20.08
N PRO A 385 16.49 19.00 -20.37
CA PRO A 385 17.00 18.79 -21.73
C PRO A 385 15.85 18.54 -22.71
N GLU A 386 15.89 19.18 -23.88
CA GLU A 386 14.94 18.83 -24.94
C GLU A 386 15.20 17.38 -25.36
N VAL A 387 14.12 16.59 -25.44
CA VAL A 387 14.21 15.28 -26.05
C VAL A 387 14.52 15.52 -27.52
N THR A 388 15.73 15.21 -27.94
CA THR A 388 16.01 15.11 -29.38
C THR A 388 15.17 13.93 -29.89
N GLU A 389 14.09 14.21 -30.63
CA GLU A 389 13.46 13.18 -31.46
C GLU A 389 14.58 12.61 -32.33
N ASP A 390 14.99 11.40 -31.99
CA ASP A 390 15.91 10.65 -32.84
C ASP A 390 15.12 10.36 -34.13
N GLU A 391 15.37 11.16 -35.16
CA GLU A 391 14.96 10.89 -36.52
C GLU A 391 15.75 9.65 -36.97
N GLY A 392 15.29 8.48 -36.43
CA GLY A 392 15.94 7.19 -36.64
C GLY A 392 15.10 6.25 -37.46
N LEU A 393 15.21 6.34 -38.78
CA LEU A 393 15.17 5.23 -39.78
C LEU A 393 14.23 4.04 -39.52
#